data_0a92a5dab0999a586c415c0d63123531
#
_entry.id   0a92a5dab0999a586c415c0d63123531
#
_cell.length_a   1.000
_cell.length_b   1.000
_cell.length_c   1.000
_cell.angle_alpha   90.00
_cell.angle_beta   90.00
_cell.angle_gamma   90.00
#
_symmetry.space_group_name_H-M   'P 1'
#
loop_
_entity.id
_entity.type
_entity.pdbx_description
1 polymer ?
#
loop_
_entity_poly.entity_id
_entity_poly.type
_entity_poly.pdbx_seq_one_letter_code
_entity_poly.pdbx_strand_id
1 'polypeptide(L)'
;MKQLKKILMLVLAMTWVAAMPVNAQNKREFRGAWIQCVNGQYLGKSTQQIQAMLSQQLDELQKDGVNAIIFQVRAECDALYQSDLEPWSKFLTGVQGRAPSPYWDPLQWMIDQCHSRGMELHAWINPYRAKHSVTSIEQVSPQSIVKKRPDLCFNYGKLTLLNPGLQEAADYTCKVAADIVSRYDIDGFHIDDYF
;
A
#
# COMPACT_ATOMS: atom_id res chain seq x y z
N MET A 1 -49.43 50.86 -4.63
CA MET A 1 -49.60 49.41 -4.84
C MET A 1 -48.57 48.81 -5.83
N LYS A 2 -48.35 49.40 -7.02
CA LYS A 2 -47.35 48.81 -7.98
C LYS A 2 -45.89 48.80 -7.48
N GLN A 3 -45.46 49.84 -6.76
CA GLN A 3 -44.12 49.93 -6.18
C GLN A 3 -43.91 48.89 -5.07
N LEU A 4 -44.90 48.71 -4.19
CA LEU A 4 -44.83 47.76 -3.08
C LEU A 4 -44.71 46.31 -3.59
N LYS A 5 -45.42 45.96 -4.69
CA LYS A 5 -45.30 44.62 -5.34
C LYS A 5 -43.92 44.41 -5.94
N LYS A 6 -43.28 45.44 -6.52
CA LYS A 6 -41.90 45.33 -7.05
C LYS A 6 -40.87 45.10 -5.95
N ILE A 7 -40.99 45.84 -4.81
CA ILE A 7 -40.11 45.65 -3.67
C ILE A 7 -40.30 44.24 -3.09
N LEU A 8 -41.54 43.77 -2.95
CA LEU A 8 -41.82 42.44 -2.43
C LEU A 8 -41.24 41.34 -3.32
N MET A 9 -41.33 41.46 -4.65
CA MET A 9 -40.73 40.52 -5.58
C MET A 9 -39.21 40.55 -5.54
N LEU A 10 -38.59 41.70 -5.37
CA LEU A 10 -37.11 41.81 -5.23
C LEU A 10 -36.61 41.15 -3.94
N VAL A 11 -37.34 41.33 -2.85
CA VAL A 11 -36.99 40.68 -1.55
C VAL A 11 -37.19 39.16 -1.65
N LEU A 12 -38.26 38.67 -2.29
CA LEU A 12 -38.44 37.23 -2.52
C LEU A 12 -37.36 36.65 -3.42
N ALA A 13 -36.92 37.37 -4.45
CA ALA A 13 -35.86 36.90 -5.35
C ALA A 13 -34.49 36.83 -4.60
N MET A 14 -34.19 37.84 -3.73
CA MET A 14 -32.97 37.80 -2.90
C MET A 14 -32.97 36.66 -1.88
N THR A 15 -34.12 36.36 -1.27
CA THR A 15 -34.22 35.21 -0.33
C THR A 15 -34.07 33.90 -1.04
N TRP A 16 -34.50 33.76 -2.29
CA TRP A 16 -34.31 32.55 -3.10
C TRP A 16 -32.83 32.31 -3.48
N VAL A 17 -32.10 33.37 -3.81
CA VAL A 17 -30.65 33.29 -4.10
C VAL A 17 -29.84 32.95 -2.85
N ALA A 18 -30.23 33.44 -1.68
CA ALA A 18 -29.58 33.14 -0.39
C ALA A 18 -29.87 31.71 0.11
N ALA A 19 -30.95 31.08 -0.40
CA ALA A 19 -31.32 29.70 -0.05
C ALA A 19 -30.76 28.64 -1.00
N MET A 20 -29.98 29.02 -2.02
CA MET A 20 -29.27 28.02 -2.82
C MET A 20 -28.25 27.30 -1.93
N PRO A 21 -28.30 25.96 -1.82
CA PRO A 21 -27.27 25.26 -1.09
C PRO A 21 -25.95 25.59 -1.76
N VAL A 22 -25.08 26.26 -1.03
CA VAL A 22 -23.66 26.30 -1.39
C VAL A 22 -23.21 24.85 -1.35
N ASN A 23 -23.16 24.20 -2.53
CA ASN A 23 -22.44 22.94 -2.65
C ASN A 23 -20.98 23.26 -2.29
N ALA A 24 -20.66 23.21 -1.01
CA ALA A 24 -19.31 23.00 -0.59
C ALA A 24 -18.88 21.72 -1.32
N GLN A 25 -18.08 21.85 -2.35
CA GLN A 25 -17.39 20.69 -2.90
C GLN A 25 -16.74 20.01 -1.69
N ASN A 26 -17.25 18.83 -1.33
CA ASN A 26 -16.58 18.01 -0.35
C ASN A 26 -15.18 17.78 -0.92
N LYS A 27 -14.23 18.59 -0.45
CA LYS A 27 -12.81 18.33 -0.72
C LYS A 27 -12.59 16.92 -0.23
N ARG A 28 -12.39 15.99 -1.16
CA ARG A 28 -11.93 14.64 -0.81
C ARG A 28 -10.52 14.83 -0.25
N GLU A 29 -10.45 14.93 1.04
CA GLU A 29 -9.18 15.00 1.74
C GLU A 29 -8.61 13.59 1.81
N PHE A 30 -7.36 13.41 1.36
CA PHE A 30 -6.63 12.16 1.52
C PHE A 30 -6.14 12.05 2.97
N ARG A 31 -6.64 11.08 3.70
CA ARG A 31 -6.23 10.75 5.07
C ARG A 31 -5.70 9.33 5.09
N GLY A 32 -4.40 9.20 4.79
CA GLY A 32 -3.71 7.93 4.67
C GLY A 32 -3.07 7.47 5.97
N ALA A 33 -3.06 6.16 6.19
CA ALA A 33 -2.29 5.50 7.25
C ALA A 33 -1.40 4.40 6.66
N TRP A 34 -0.16 4.29 7.18
CA TRP A 34 0.77 3.26 6.75
C TRP A 34 0.69 2.02 7.62
N ILE A 35 0.61 0.86 6.95
CA ILE A 35 0.74 -0.46 7.57
C ILE A 35 1.96 -1.14 6.97
N GLN A 36 3.03 -1.22 7.77
CA GLN A 36 4.28 -1.87 7.36
C GLN A 36 4.22 -3.39 7.57
N CYS A 37 5.10 -4.14 6.91
CA CYS A 37 5.23 -5.59 7.11
C CYS A 37 6.47 -5.99 7.91
N VAL A 38 7.41 -5.10 8.09
CA VAL A 38 8.66 -5.33 8.83
C VAL A 38 8.43 -5.37 10.35
N ASN A 39 9.49 -5.49 11.16
CA ASN A 39 9.43 -5.54 12.63
C ASN A 39 8.78 -6.79 13.25
N GLY A 40 8.61 -7.86 12.47
CA GLY A 40 8.20 -9.16 13.01
C GLY A 40 6.75 -9.26 13.47
N GLN A 41 5.90 -8.29 13.13
CA GLN A 41 4.51 -8.23 13.61
C GLN A 41 3.64 -9.42 13.17
N TYR A 42 4.01 -10.11 12.09
CA TYR A 42 3.29 -11.30 11.60
C TYR A 42 3.95 -12.61 12.05
N LEU A 43 5.18 -12.58 12.51
CA LEU A 43 5.94 -13.78 12.84
C LEU A 43 5.29 -14.59 13.97
N GLY A 44 5.23 -15.91 13.77
CA GLY A 44 4.65 -16.84 14.73
C GLY A 44 3.11 -16.81 14.82
N LYS A 45 2.44 -16.02 13.98
CA LYS A 45 0.98 -15.96 13.92
C LYS A 45 0.42 -16.84 12.81
N SER A 46 -0.74 -17.41 13.05
CA SER A 46 -1.50 -18.09 11.99
C SER A 46 -2.11 -17.07 11.01
N THR A 47 -2.52 -17.53 9.82
CA THR A 47 -3.27 -16.73 8.86
C THR A 47 -4.46 -16.02 9.50
N GLN A 48 -5.27 -16.74 10.28
CA GLN A 48 -6.44 -16.18 10.96
C GLN A 48 -6.08 -15.10 11.98
N GLN A 49 -4.97 -15.27 12.71
CA GLN A 49 -4.51 -14.28 13.67
C GLN A 49 -4.01 -13.00 12.98
N ILE A 50 -3.32 -13.14 11.85
CA ILE A 50 -2.87 -11.98 11.05
C ILE A 50 -4.09 -11.24 10.48
N GLN A 51 -5.03 -11.96 9.89
CA GLN A 51 -6.25 -11.37 9.33
C GLN A 51 -7.11 -10.68 10.39
N ALA A 52 -7.27 -11.29 11.56
CA ALA A 52 -8.01 -10.68 12.68
C ALA A 52 -7.33 -9.39 13.17
N MET A 53 -6.01 -9.39 13.32
CA MET A 53 -5.23 -8.23 13.72
C MET A 53 -5.35 -7.10 12.68
N LEU A 54 -5.18 -7.40 11.40
CA LEU A 54 -5.31 -6.41 10.32
C LEU A 54 -6.73 -5.87 10.22
N SER A 55 -7.76 -6.73 10.33
CA SER A 55 -9.16 -6.30 10.33
C SER A 55 -9.46 -5.32 11.48
N GLN A 56 -8.97 -5.63 12.69
CA GLN A 56 -9.11 -4.73 13.83
C GLN A 56 -8.43 -3.38 13.59
N GLN A 57 -7.19 -3.38 13.05
CA GLN A 57 -6.49 -2.13 12.71
C GLN A 57 -7.28 -1.30 11.69
N LEU A 58 -7.86 -1.94 10.67
CA LEU A 58 -8.67 -1.25 9.67
C LEU A 58 -9.94 -0.64 10.28
N ASP A 59 -10.60 -1.36 11.19
CA ASP A 59 -11.80 -0.86 11.89
C ASP A 59 -11.49 0.35 12.79
N GLU A 60 -10.34 0.34 13.46
CA GLU A 60 -9.87 1.46 14.30
C GLU A 60 -9.53 2.67 13.42
N LEU A 61 -8.74 2.47 12.35
CA LEU A 61 -8.38 3.55 11.42
C LEU A 61 -9.59 4.16 10.72
N GLN A 62 -10.60 3.34 10.36
CA GLN A 62 -11.85 3.83 9.77
C GLN A 62 -12.62 4.73 10.76
N LYS A 63 -12.69 4.36 12.04
CA LYS A 63 -13.31 5.18 13.09
C LYS A 63 -12.60 6.53 13.27
N ASP A 64 -11.28 6.56 13.10
CA ASP A 64 -10.46 7.77 13.16
C ASP A 64 -10.57 8.63 11.88
N GLY A 65 -11.36 8.18 10.92
CA GLY A 65 -11.63 8.90 9.68
C GLY A 65 -10.57 8.71 8.59
N VAL A 66 -9.68 7.72 8.71
CA VAL A 66 -8.75 7.32 7.65
C VAL A 66 -9.55 6.78 6.47
N ASN A 67 -9.17 7.18 5.26
CA ASN A 67 -9.83 6.78 4.02
C ASN A 67 -8.89 6.15 2.97
N ALA A 68 -7.62 5.98 3.32
CA ALA A 68 -6.64 5.29 2.48
C ALA A 68 -5.62 4.52 3.34
N ILE A 69 -5.31 3.31 2.94
CA ILE A 69 -4.28 2.48 3.57
C ILE A 69 -3.09 2.33 2.62
N ILE A 70 -1.91 2.68 3.12
CA ILE A 70 -0.65 2.49 2.40
C ILE A 70 -0.01 1.22 2.97
N PHE A 71 -0.19 0.10 2.27
CA PHE A 71 0.20 -1.23 2.74
C PHE A 71 1.52 -1.67 2.12
N GLN A 72 2.52 -1.97 2.97
CA GLN A 72 3.82 -2.44 2.51
C GLN A 72 3.74 -3.87 2.01
N VAL A 73 3.87 -4.05 0.70
CA VAL A 73 3.77 -5.35 0.03
C VAL A 73 5.11 -5.89 -0.45
N ARG A 74 6.16 -5.04 -0.47
CA ARG A 74 7.51 -5.40 -0.89
C ARG A 74 8.54 -4.64 -0.07
N ALA A 75 9.20 -5.33 0.87
CA ALA A 75 10.16 -4.72 1.78
C ALA A 75 11.62 -4.92 1.38
N GLU A 76 11.98 -6.08 0.77
CA GLU A 76 13.36 -6.43 0.42
C GLU A 76 13.46 -7.33 -0.84
N CYS A 77 12.91 -6.87 -1.96
CA CYS A 77 12.78 -7.68 -3.18
C CYS A 77 12.11 -9.03 -2.90
N ASP A 78 11.06 -9.02 -2.11
CA ASP A 78 10.21 -10.13 -1.72
C ASP A 78 8.75 -9.66 -1.65
N ALA A 79 7.80 -10.58 -1.65
CA ALA A 79 6.39 -10.24 -1.85
C ALA A 79 5.51 -10.68 -0.68
N LEU A 80 4.56 -9.83 -0.27
CA LEU A 80 3.39 -10.16 0.54
C LEU A 80 2.16 -10.42 -0.34
N TYR A 81 2.39 -10.97 -1.51
CA TYR A 81 1.38 -11.37 -2.48
C TYR A 81 1.94 -12.51 -3.35
N GLN A 82 1.09 -13.21 -4.07
CA GLN A 82 1.57 -14.23 -4.99
C GLN A 82 2.31 -13.58 -6.16
N SER A 83 3.61 -13.86 -6.30
CA SER A 83 4.46 -13.31 -7.35
C SER A 83 5.25 -14.41 -8.05
N ASP A 84 5.33 -14.29 -9.38
CA ASP A 84 6.23 -15.14 -10.20
C ASP A 84 7.62 -14.51 -10.36
N LEU A 85 7.78 -13.26 -9.93
CA LEU A 85 9.03 -12.50 -10.05
C LEU A 85 9.88 -12.58 -8.79
N GLU A 86 9.25 -12.52 -7.61
CA GLU A 86 9.91 -12.43 -6.32
C GLU A 86 9.43 -13.50 -5.34
N PRO A 87 10.29 -13.95 -4.41
CA PRO A 87 9.91 -14.93 -3.40
C PRO A 87 8.94 -14.35 -2.39
N TRP A 88 8.15 -15.19 -1.74
CA TRP A 88 7.37 -14.82 -0.56
C TRP A 88 8.24 -14.18 0.51
N SER A 89 7.74 -13.12 1.13
CA SER A 89 8.47 -12.40 2.16
C SER A 89 8.64 -13.22 3.44
N LYS A 90 9.84 -13.19 3.99
CA LYS A 90 10.10 -13.77 5.32
C LYS A 90 9.35 -13.04 6.44
N PHE A 91 9.00 -11.77 6.24
CA PHE A 91 8.24 -11.00 7.23
C PHE A 91 6.82 -11.52 7.42
N LEU A 92 6.31 -12.30 6.44
CA LEU A 92 5.01 -12.97 6.54
C LEU A 92 5.12 -14.33 7.26
N THR A 93 6.10 -15.15 6.87
CA THR A 93 6.14 -16.57 7.26
C THR A 93 7.36 -16.97 8.08
N GLY A 94 8.29 -16.04 8.29
CA GLY A 94 9.58 -16.28 8.93
C GLY A 94 10.65 -16.86 8.01
N VAL A 95 10.28 -17.32 6.79
CA VAL A 95 11.23 -17.88 5.81
C VAL A 95 10.93 -17.32 4.42
N GLN A 96 11.90 -16.65 3.82
CA GLN A 96 11.76 -16.09 2.48
C GLN A 96 11.58 -17.24 1.45
N GLY A 97 10.58 -17.12 0.59
CA GLY A 97 10.21 -18.11 -0.40
C GLY A 97 9.17 -19.13 0.07
N ARG A 98 8.81 -19.13 1.35
CA ARG A 98 7.74 -20.00 1.86
C ARG A 98 6.39 -19.28 1.79
N ALA A 99 5.45 -19.87 1.05
CA ALA A 99 4.07 -19.39 1.03
C ALA A 99 3.38 -19.52 2.40
N PRO A 100 2.40 -18.67 2.73
CA PRO A 100 1.61 -18.81 3.93
C PRO A 100 0.77 -20.10 3.93
N SER A 101 0.54 -20.67 5.11
CA SER A 101 -0.27 -21.89 5.27
C SER A 101 -1.20 -21.72 6.50
N PRO A 102 -2.54 -21.81 6.34
CA PRO A 102 -3.25 -21.97 5.05
C PRO A 102 -2.92 -20.85 4.06
N TYR A 103 -2.95 -21.21 2.75
CA TYR A 103 -2.66 -20.26 1.68
C TYR A 103 -3.67 -19.10 1.67
N TRP A 104 -3.18 -17.89 1.50
CA TRP A 104 -3.93 -16.68 1.22
C TRP A 104 -3.01 -15.67 0.53
N ASP A 105 -3.60 -14.71 -0.16
CA ASP A 105 -2.87 -13.59 -0.75
C ASP A 105 -3.12 -12.33 0.11
N PRO A 106 -2.11 -11.86 0.87
CA PRO A 106 -2.28 -10.69 1.75
C PRO A 106 -2.69 -9.41 1.02
N LEU A 107 -2.15 -9.16 -0.17
CA LEU A 107 -2.49 -7.95 -0.93
C LEU A 107 -3.94 -8.00 -1.39
N GLN A 108 -4.38 -9.10 -2.01
CA GLN A 108 -5.77 -9.24 -2.45
C GLN A 108 -6.73 -9.14 -1.26
N TRP A 109 -6.42 -9.81 -0.16
CA TRP A 109 -7.25 -9.74 1.05
C TRP A 109 -7.34 -8.32 1.61
N MET A 110 -6.24 -7.56 1.65
CA MET A 110 -6.24 -6.17 2.12
C MET A 110 -7.04 -5.25 1.20
N ILE A 111 -6.99 -5.45 -0.11
CA ILE A 111 -7.83 -4.74 -1.08
C ILE A 111 -9.31 -4.96 -0.73
N ASP A 112 -9.73 -6.22 -0.62
CA ASP A 112 -11.12 -6.58 -0.31
C ASP A 112 -11.58 -5.96 1.02
N GLN A 113 -10.71 -5.99 2.04
CA GLN A 113 -11.00 -5.42 3.36
C GLN A 113 -11.08 -3.89 3.34
N CYS A 114 -10.21 -3.20 2.60
CA CYS A 114 -10.25 -1.76 2.46
C CYS A 114 -11.49 -1.31 1.68
N HIS A 115 -11.74 -1.90 0.53
CA HIS A 115 -12.88 -1.56 -0.33
C HIS A 115 -14.22 -1.81 0.38
N SER A 116 -14.35 -2.90 1.14
CA SER A 116 -15.56 -3.17 1.94
C SER A 116 -15.84 -2.11 3.02
N ARG A 117 -14.83 -1.35 3.41
CA ARG A 117 -14.91 -0.25 4.38
C ARG A 117 -14.97 1.14 3.72
N GLY A 118 -14.97 1.22 2.38
CA GLY A 118 -14.93 2.47 1.63
C GLY A 118 -13.58 3.19 1.75
N MET A 119 -12.50 2.45 2.00
CA MET A 119 -11.12 2.95 2.04
C MET A 119 -10.37 2.55 0.76
N GLU A 120 -9.48 3.41 0.31
CA GLU A 120 -8.52 3.11 -0.76
C GLU A 120 -7.39 2.20 -0.25
N LEU A 121 -6.85 1.34 -1.11
CA LEU A 121 -5.61 0.61 -0.86
C LEU A 121 -4.51 1.04 -1.82
N HIS A 122 -3.40 1.51 -1.25
CA HIS A 122 -2.18 1.86 -1.96
C HIS A 122 -1.10 0.81 -1.68
N ALA A 123 -0.62 0.14 -2.72
CA ALA A 123 0.48 -0.82 -2.58
C ALA A 123 1.81 -0.07 -2.39
N TRP A 124 2.49 -0.32 -1.28
CA TRP A 124 3.78 0.30 -0.97
C TRP A 124 4.93 -0.68 -1.20
N ILE A 125 5.91 -0.26 -1.98
CA ILE A 125 7.15 -0.99 -2.21
C ILE A 125 8.38 -0.17 -1.80
N ASN A 126 9.42 -0.87 -1.35
CA ASN A 126 10.78 -0.35 -1.34
C ASN A 126 11.43 -0.69 -2.69
N PRO A 127 11.74 0.28 -3.56
CA PRO A 127 12.11 -0.01 -4.94
C PRO A 127 13.49 -0.68 -5.09
N TYR A 128 14.44 -0.35 -4.22
CA TYR A 128 15.82 -0.79 -4.37
C TYR A 128 16.38 -1.62 -3.20
N ARG A 129 15.70 -1.71 -2.06
CA ARG A 129 16.16 -2.56 -0.97
C ARG A 129 16.02 -4.03 -1.35
N ALA A 130 17.16 -4.71 -1.57
CA ALA A 130 17.19 -6.11 -1.95
C ALA A 130 17.38 -7.05 -0.76
N LYS A 131 18.04 -6.55 0.33
CA LYS A 131 18.15 -7.26 1.61
C LYS A 131 18.21 -6.25 2.75
N HIS A 132 17.36 -6.41 3.74
CA HIS A 132 17.35 -5.59 4.96
C HIS A 132 18.53 -5.89 5.87
N SER A 133 18.92 -4.94 6.71
CA SER A 133 20.03 -5.10 7.65
C SER A 133 19.82 -6.21 8.68
N VAL A 134 18.57 -6.57 8.99
CA VAL A 134 18.20 -7.67 9.89
C VAL A 134 18.10 -9.03 9.20
N THR A 135 18.32 -9.09 7.87
CA THR A 135 18.31 -10.33 7.10
C THR A 135 19.73 -10.77 6.84
N SER A 136 20.12 -11.95 7.32
CA SER A 136 21.41 -12.53 6.95
C SER A 136 21.35 -13.11 5.52
N ILE A 137 22.50 -13.25 4.86
CA ILE A 137 22.56 -13.76 3.49
C ILE A 137 22.10 -15.22 3.39
N GLU A 138 22.23 -15.97 4.47
CA GLU A 138 21.79 -17.38 4.56
C GLU A 138 20.26 -17.47 4.57
N GLN A 139 19.57 -16.44 5.05
CA GLN A 139 18.11 -16.35 5.08
C GLN A 139 17.50 -15.93 3.74
N VAL A 140 18.35 -15.46 2.80
CA VAL A 140 17.89 -15.05 1.47
C VAL A 140 17.58 -16.29 0.63
N SER A 141 16.35 -16.32 0.08
CA SER A 141 15.91 -17.39 -0.81
C SER A 141 16.80 -17.50 -2.06
N PRO A 142 17.06 -18.72 -2.57
CA PRO A 142 17.70 -18.91 -3.87
C PRO A 142 16.95 -18.23 -5.04
N GLN A 143 15.64 -17.99 -4.87
CA GLN A 143 14.81 -17.31 -5.87
C GLN A 143 14.92 -15.78 -5.81
N SER A 144 15.52 -15.20 -4.76
CA SER A 144 15.73 -13.76 -4.66
C SER A 144 16.69 -13.24 -5.72
N ILE A 145 16.43 -12.01 -6.17
CA ILE A 145 17.32 -11.26 -7.07
C ILE A 145 18.76 -11.16 -6.53
N VAL A 146 18.91 -11.06 -5.21
CA VAL A 146 20.23 -11.02 -4.55
C VAL A 146 21.10 -12.23 -4.89
N LYS A 147 20.49 -13.42 -5.07
CA LYS A 147 21.20 -14.66 -5.42
C LYS A 147 21.17 -14.95 -6.90
N LYS A 148 20.08 -14.58 -7.61
CA LYS A 148 19.97 -14.81 -9.05
C LYS A 148 20.80 -13.83 -9.89
N ARG A 149 20.87 -12.57 -9.45
CA ARG A 149 21.54 -11.47 -10.17
C ARG A 149 22.34 -10.60 -9.19
N PRO A 150 23.36 -11.16 -8.52
CA PRO A 150 24.21 -10.40 -7.60
C PRO A 150 24.94 -9.24 -8.29
N ASP A 151 25.12 -9.32 -9.61
CA ASP A 151 25.66 -8.28 -10.46
C ASP A 151 24.82 -6.99 -10.50
N LEU A 152 23.52 -7.08 -10.23
CA LEU A 152 22.62 -5.93 -10.10
C LEU A 152 22.60 -5.32 -8.70
N CYS A 153 23.33 -5.90 -7.75
CA CYS A 153 23.29 -5.52 -6.34
C CYS A 153 24.62 -4.95 -5.87
N PHE A 154 24.55 -4.10 -4.85
CA PHE A 154 25.72 -3.68 -4.09
C PHE A 154 25.43 -3.66 -2.59
N ASN A 155 26.45 -3.77 -1.77
CA ASN A 155 26.33 -3.71 -0.32
C ASN A 155 26.59 -2.29 0.18
N TYR A 156 25.70 -1.82 1.07
CA TYR A 156 25.85 -0.58 1.81
C TYR A 156 25.73 -0.87 3.30
N GLY A 157 26.87 -0.99 3.99
CA GLY A 157 26.89 -1.49 5.35
C GLY A 157 26.32 -2.90 5.46
N LYS A 158 25.23 -3.05 6.23
CA LYS A 158 24.49 -4.33 6.38
C LYS A 158 23.35 -4.51 5.37
N LEU A 159 23.06 -3.48 4.59
CA LEU A 159 22.04 -3.54 3.54
C LEU A 159 22.63 -4.14 2.25
N THR A 160 21.80 -4.77 1.45
CA THR A 160 22.06 -5.01 0.03
C THR A 160 21.00 -4.28 -0.76
N LEU A 161 21.43 -3.50 -1.73
CA LEU A 161 20.57 -2.67 -2.56
C LEU A 161 20.69 -3.10 -4.03
N LEU A 162 19.62 -3.01 -4.79
CA LEU A 162 19.72 -2.95 -6.25
C LEU A 162 20.43 -1.65 -6.61
N ASN A 163 21.30 -1.71 -7.60
CA ASN A 163 22.07 -0.55 -8.04
C ASN A 163 21.22 0.33 -8.99
N PRO A 164 20.73 1.51 -8.52
CA PRO A 164 19.89 2.37 -9.35
C PRO A 164 20.64 2.99 -10.56
N GLY A 165 21.96 2.92 -10.58
CA GLY A 165 22.79 3.33 -11.72
C GLY A 165 22.80 2.31 -12.87
N LEU A 166 22.24 1.12 -12.66
CA LEU A 166 22.11 0.08 -13.68
C LEU A 166 20.69 0.07 -14.25
N GLN A 167 20.55 0.24 -15.56
CA GLN A 167 19.25 0.23 -16.23
C GLN A 167 18.46 -1.05 -15.93
N GLU A 168 19.12 -2.21 -15.96
CA GLU A 168 18.49 -3.50 -15.66
C GLU A 168 17.90 -3.59 -14.24
N ALA A 169 18.50 -2.92 -13.26
CA ALA A 169 17.96 -2.89 -11.89
C ALA A 169 16.69 -2.02 -11.81
N ALA A 170 16.69 -0.88 -12.52
CA ALA A 170 15.52 -0.03 -12.66
C ALA A 170 14.39 -0.77 -13.41
N ASP A 171 14.71 -1.41 -14.55
CA ASP A 171 13.76 -2.19 -15.34
C ASP A 171 13.15 -3.34 -14.55
N TYR A 172 13.94 -4.01 -13.72
CA TYR A 172 13.44 -5.06 -12.83
C TYR A 172 12.41 -4.51 -11.83
N THR A 173 12.71 -3.38 -11.19
CA THR A 173 11.76 -2.73 -10.27
C THR A 173 10.50 -2.28 -10.98
N CYS A 174 10.63 -1.69 -12.18
CA CYS A 174 9.48 -1.32 -13.01
C CYS A 174 8.63 -2.53 -13.41
N LYS A 175 9.26 -3.68 -13.71
CA LYS A 175 8.54 -4.92 -14.01
C LYS A 175 7.73 -5.43 -12.81
N VAL A 176 8.28 -5.34 -11.60
CA VAL A 176 7.56 -5.70 -10.37
C VAL A 176 6.38 -4.75 -10.14
N ALA A 177 6.58 -3.44 -10.32
CA ALA A 177 5.51 -2.46 -10.20
C ALA A 177 4.38 -2.71 -11.22
N ALA A 178 4.74 -2.97 -12.48
CA ALA A 178 3.79 -3.28 -13.55
C ALA A 178 3.00 -4.58 -13.26
N ASP A 179 3.66 -5.60 -12.69
CA ASP A 179 3.01 -6.86 -12.29
C ASP A 179 1.92 -6.59 -11.23
N ILE A 180 2.23 -5.81 -10.19
CA ILE A 180 1.25 -5.45 -9.17
C ILE A 180 0.07 -4.69 -9.78
N VAL A 181 0.36 -3.60 -10.50
CA VAL A 181 -0.67 -2.70 -11.06
C VAL A 181 -1.58 -3.42 -12.07
N SER A 182 -1.03 -4.37 -12.83
CA SER A 182 -1.81 -5.10 -13.85
C SER A 182 -2.71 -6.20 -13.28
N ARG A 183 -2.39 -6.74 -12.09
CA ARG A 183 -3.10 -7.89 -11.53
C ARG A 183 -4.00 -7.59 -10.36
N TYR A 184 -3.76 -6.48 -9.65
CA TYR A 184 -4.48 -6.14 -8.42
C TYR A 184 -5.25 -4.84 -8.59
N ASP A 185 -6.46 -4.80 -8.07
CA ASP A 185 -7.35 -3.63 -8.07
C ASP A 185 -6.95 -2.65 -6.95
N ILE A 186 -5.70 -2.17 -7.02
CA ILE A 186 -5.17 -1.15 -6.10
C ILE A 186 -5.59 0.26 -6.55
N ASP A 187 -5.88 1.14 -5.58
CA ASP A 187 -6.25 2.54 -5.85
C ASP A 187 -5.03 3.45 -6.03
N GLY A 188 -3.89 3.03 -5.51
CA GLY A 188 -2.64 3.78 -5.61
C GLY A 188 -1.40 2.90 -5.49
N PHE A 189 -0.28 3.46 -5.97
CA PHE A 189 1.03 2.83 -5.87
C PHE A 189 1.98 3.79 -5.16
N HIS A 190 2.63 3.32 -4.10
CA HIS A 190 3.49 4.13 -3.23
C HIS A 190 4.93 3.62 -3.24
N ILE A 191 5.86 4.54 -3.40
CA ILE A 191 7.30 4.30 -3.30
C ILE A 191 7.81 5.21 -2.19
N ASP A 192 8.53 4.66 -1.23
CA ASP A 192 9.23 5.45 -0.23
C ASP A 192 10.63 5.89 -0.69
N ASP A 193 11.22 6.80 0.08
CA ASP A 193 12.54 7.38 -0.20
C ASP A 193 13.66 6.75 0.64
N TYR A 194 13.34 5.68 1.38
CA TYR A 194 14.27 5.04 2.27
C TYR A 194 15.03 3.90 1.58
N PHE A 195 16.24 4.20 1.18
CA PHE A 195 17.17 3.23 0.56
C PHE A 195 18.53 3.23 1.27
#